data_dd8757e1df444fcc3866631f13a51769
#
_entry.id   dd8757e1df444fcc3866631f13a51769
#
_cell.length_a   1.000
_cell.length_b   1.000
_cell.length_c   1.000
_cell.angle_alpha   90.00
_cell.angle_beta   90.00
_cell.angle_gamma   90.00
#
_symmetry.space_group_name_H-M   'P 1'
#
loop_
_entity.id
_entity.type
_entity.pdbx_description
1 polymer ?
#
loop_
_entity_poly.entity_id
_entity_poly.type
_entity_poly.pdbx_seq_one_letter_code
_entity_poly.pdbx_strand_id
1 'polypeptide(L)'
;LDLRHMKDGDRCGFAAFNGHSGVLTVARDGKDYTLTQSNTQVHLTNREKAVTKVDEEIIEQVNLKKAKTIQLRIDADFNRGQDMATFYYRIGKGEWISIGKPYKMRFDYRLLFMGTRYAIFNYATKQSGGYVDVDEFEYDREENWVIEK
;
A
#
# COMPACT_ATOMS: atom_id res chain seq x y z
N LEU A 1 -1.81 6.16 11.23
CA LEU A 1 -3.22 5.80 11.11
C LEU A 1 -3.79 5.44 12.48
N ASP A 2 -4.92 6.03 12.83
CA ASP A 2 -5.68 5.68 14.03
C ASP A 2 -6.75 4.66 13.66
N LEU A 3 -6.64 3.46 14.21
CA LEU A 3 -7.47 2.30 13.86
C LEU A 3 -8.72 2.14 14.72
N ARG A 4 -8.91 2.99 15.74
CA ARG A 4 -9.95 2.79 16.76
C ARG A 4 -11.38 2.89 16.24
N HIS A 5 -11.59 3.58 15.12
CA HIS A 5 -12.91 3.80 14.52
C HIS A 5 -13.22 2.89 13.33
N MET A 6 -12.35 1.92 13.05
CA MET A 6 -12.62 0.90 12.06
C MET A 6 -13.73 -0.04 12.55
N LYS A 7 -14.61 -0.41 11.65
CA LYS A 7 -15.64 -1.42 11.89
C LYS A 7 -15.20 -2.78 11.32
N ASP A 8 -15.87 -3.83 11.77
CA ASP A 8 -15.63 -5.17 11.25
C ASP A 8 -15.74 -5.19 9.73
N GLY A 9 -14.74 -5.75 9.08
CA GLY A 9 -14.65 -5.82 7.63
C GLY A 9 -14.00 -4.60 6.96
N ASP A 10 -13.67 -3.55 7.72
CA ASP A 10 -13.02 -2.37 7.14
C ASP A 10 -11.57 -2.67 6.75
N ARG A 11 -11.16 -2.00 5.68
CA ARG A 11 -9.80 -2.06 5.14
C ARG A 11 -9.28 -0.65 4.93
N CYS A 12 -8.05 -0.40 5.35
CA CYS A 12 -7.37 0.86 5.08
C CYS A 12 -5.90 0.59 4.79
N GLY A 13 -5.22 1.55 4.21
CA GLY A 13 -3.81 1.36 4.00
C GLY A 13 -3.15 2.36 3.08
N PHE A 14 -2.01 1.93 2.58
CA PHE A 14 -1.10 2.76 1.81
C PHE A 14 -0.52 1.92 0.67
N ALA A 15 -0.45 2.49 -0.51
CA ALA A 15 -0.03 1.77 -1.70
C ALA A 15 0.94 2.58 -2.55
N ALA A 16 1.88 1.87 -3.19
CA ALA A 16 2.57 2.36 -4.38
C ALA A 16 1.69 1.97 -5.57
N PHE A 17 0.93 2.93 -6.06
CA PHE A 17 -0.21 2.71 -6.95
C PHE A 17 0.13 3.05 -8.40
N ASN A 18 -0.13 2.09 -9.24
CA ASN A 18 -0.31 2.19 -10.68
C ASN A 18 -1.24 1.05 -11.04
N GLY A 19 -1.66 0.83 -12.24
CA GLY A 19 -2.50 -0.33 -12.58
C GLY A 19 -2.05 -1.65 -11.94
N HIS A 20 -0.74 -1.84 -11.78
CA HIS A 20 -0.14 -2.84 -10.89
C HIS A 20 0.35 -2.12 -9.63
N SER A 21 0.10 -2.67 -8.46
CA SER A 21 0.37 -1.98 -7.20
C SER A 21 1.00 -2.87 -6.14
N GLY A 22 1.91 -2.29 -5.34
CA GLY A 22 2.34 -2.86 -4.09
C GLY A 22 1.57 -2.19 -2.95
N VAL A 23 0.97 -2.96 -2.08
CA VAL A 23 -0.03 -2.48 -1.13
C VAL A 23 0.26 -2.94 0.29
N LEU A 24 0.07 -2.02 1.24
CA LEU A 24 -0.02 -2.32 2.66
C LEU A 24 -1.48 -2.12 3.10
N THR A 25 -2.13 -3.18 3.53
CA THR A 25 -3.53 -3.15 3.97
C THR A 25 -3.65 -3.51 5.44
N VAL A 26 -4.28 -2.63 6.21
CA VAL A 26 -4.74 -2.95 7.56
C VAL A 26 -6.19 -3.39 7.46
N ALA A 27 -6.47 -4.59 7.93
CA ALA A 27 -7.81 -5.16 7.94
C ALA A 27 -8.30 -5.33 9.36
N ARG A 28 -9.56 -4.99 9.63
CA ARG A 28 -10.25 -5.39 10.84
C ARG A 28 -11.23 -6.51 10.53
N ASP A 29 -11.01 -7.65 11.16
CA ASP A 29 -11.91 -8.81 11.10
C ASP A 29 -12.31 -9.18 12.54
N GLY A 30 -13.58 -8.94 12.88
CA GLY A 30 -14.05 -9.07 14.25
C GLY A 30 -13.37 -8.03 15.15
N LYS A 31 -12.58 -8.49 16.11
CA LYS A 31 -11.80 -7.64 17.03
C LYS A 31 -10.31 -7.60 16.68
N ASP A 32 -9.89 -8.30 15.66
CA ASP A 32 -8.49 -8.45 15.31
C ASP A 32 -8.10 -7.54 14.15
N TYR A 33 -6.89 -7.00 14.23
CA TYR A 33 -6.28 -6.21 13.18
C TYR A 33 -5.12 -6.98 12.56
N THR A 34 -5.08 -7.00 11.23
CA THR A 34 -4.04 -7.68 10.47
C THR A 34 -3.43 -6.71 9.47
N LEU A 35 -2.12 -6.69 9.37
CA LEU A 35 -1.40 -5.98 8.32
C LEU A 35 -0.95 -6.97 7.27
N THR A 36 -1.27 -6.65 6.02
CA THR A 36 -0.92 -7.48 4.86
C THR A 36 -0.10 -6.65 3.87
N GLN A 37 1.02 -7.18 3.42
CA GLN A 37 1.69 -6.68 2.22
C GLN A 37 1.28 -7.58 1.06
N SER A 38 0.69 -6.98 0.04
CA SER A 38 0.23 -7.69 -1.14
C SER A 38 0.64 -6.95 -2.42
N ASN A 39 0.69 -7.69 -3.52
CA ASN A 39 0.88 -7.13 -4.85
C ASN A 39 -0.37 -7.39 -5.67
N THR A 40 -0.83 -6.37 -6.37
CA THR A 40 -1.98 -6.49 -7.25
C THR A 40 -1.55 -6.35 -8.70
N GLN A 41 -2.14 -7.15 -9.57
CA GLN A 41 -1.93 -7.09 -11.01
C GLN A 41 -3.28 -6.97 -11.70
N VAL A 42 -3.36 -6.03 -12.63
CA VAL A 42 -4.55 -5.80 -13.43
C VAL A 42 -4.32 -6.36 -14.84
N HIS A 43 -5.20 -7.25 -15.28
CA HIS A 43 -5.14 -7.82 -16.63
C HIS A 43 -6.12 -7.11 -17.54
N LEU A 44 -5.68 -6.75 -18.72
CA LEU A 44 -6.48 -6.05 -19.71
C LEU A 44 -6.73 -6.91 -20.94
N THR A 45 -7.85 -6.66 -21.62
CA THR A 45 -8.05 -7.18 -22.99
C THR A 45 -7.12 -6.45 -23.95
N ASN A 46 -6.64 -7.16 -24.97
CA ASN A 46 -5.72 -6.59 -25.97
C ASN A 46 -6.35 -5.48 -26.83
N ARG A 47 -7.65 -5.52 -27.05
CA ARG A 47 -8.35 -4.60 -27.96
C ARG A 47 -9.07 -3.46 -27.27
N GLU A 48 -9.76 -3.74 -26.19
CA GLU A 48 -10.68 -2.79 -25.57
C GLU A 48 -10.10 -2.10 -24.34
N LYS A 49 -8.92 -2.51 -23.89
CA LYS A 49 -8.29 -2.03 -22.64
C LYS A 49 -9.22 -2.17 -21.43
N ALA A 50 -10.18 -3.10 -21.50
CA ALA A 50 -11.07 -3.38 -20.40
C ALA A 50 -10.39 -4.27 -19.37
N VAL A 51 -10.65 -4.01 -18.11
CA VAL A 51 -10.15 -4.85 -17.02
C VAL A 51 -10.87 -6.19 -17.07
N THR A 52 -10.15 -7.27 -17.33
CA THR A 52 -10.69 -8.63 -17.36
C THR A 52 -10.49 -9.37 -16.05
N LYS A 53 -9.44 -9.04 -15.32
CA LYS A 53 -9.07 -9.73 -14.10
C LYS A 53 -8.15 -8.86 -13.25
N VAL A 54 -8.36 -8.94 -11.94
CA VAL A 54 -7.43 -8.36 -10.96
C VAL A 54 -6.94 -9.51 -10.08
N ASP A 55 -5.64 -9.75 -10.09
CA ASP A 55 -4.99 -10.74 -9.24
C ASP A 55 -4.35 -10.04 -8.04
N GLU A 56 -4.52 -10.64 -6.87
CA GLU A 56 -3.84 -10.22 -5.66
C GLU A 56 -2.97 -11.36 -5.14
N GLU A 57 -1.69 -11.08 -4.96
CA GLU A 57 -0.76 -11.99 -4.32
C GLU A 57 -0.43 -11.47 -2.92
N ILE A 58 -0.78 -12.22 -1.91
CA ILE A 58 -0.43 -11.92 -0.52
C ILE A 58 0.99 -12.40 -0.28
N ILE A 59 1.87 -11.47 0.10
CA ILE A 59 3.29 -11.76 0.32
C ILE A 59 3.55 -12.07 1.79
N GLU A 60 3.02 -11.24 2.70
CA GLU A 60 3.20 -11.44 4.14
C GLU A 60 2.02 -10.86 4.91
N GLN A 61 1.63 -11.53 5.98
CA GLN A 61 0.62 -11.05 6.93
C GLN A 61 1.18 -11.02 8.33
N VAL A 62 0.86 -9.97 9.07
CA VAL A 62 1.25 -9.77 10.47
C VAL A 62 0.01 -9.49 11.30
N ASN A 63 -0.15 -10.20 12.41
CA ASN A 63 -1.20 -9.92 13.36
C ASN A 63 -0.78 -8.71 14.22
N LEU A 64 -1.55 -7.64 14.16
CA LEU A 64 -1.29 -6.42 14.91
C LEU A 64 -1.86 -6.47 16.34
N LYS A 65 -2.56 -7.55 16.68
CA LYS A 65 -3.24 -7.71 17.97
C LYS A 65 -4.22 -6.56 18.20
N LYS A 66 -4.09 -5.87 19.32
CA LYS A 66 -4.97 -4.77 19.72
C LYS A 66 -4.31 -3.40 19.50
N ALA A 67 -3.47 -3.26 18.50
CA ALA A 67 -2.83 -1.99 18.19
C ALA A 67 -3.90 -0.93 17.90
N LYS A 68 -3.78 0.25 18.53
CA LYS A 68 -4.70 1.37 18.33
C LYS A 68 -4.28 2.26 17.17
N THR A 69 -2.99 2.36 16.95
CA THR A 69 -2.39 3.18 15.89
C THR A 69 -1.28 2.42 15.19
N ILE A 70 -1.06 2.75 13.94
CA ILE A 70 0.04 2.18 13.16
C ILE A 70 0.62 3.24 12.23
N GLN A 71 1.90 3.14 11.98
CA GLN A 71 2.57 3.91 10.94
C GLN A 71 2.97 2.97 9.81
N LEU A 72 2.66 3.36 8.59
CA LEU A 72 3.01 2.64 7.37
C LEU A 72 4.03 3.46 6.57
N ARG A 73 4.99 2.77 5.96
CA ARG A 73 6.04 3.42 5.18
C ARG A 73 6.30 2.62 3.91
N ILE A 74 6.43 3.34 2.82
CA ILE A 74 6.89 2.80 1.55
C ILE A 74 8.10 3.59 1.10
N ASP A 75 9.22 2.91 0.91
CA ASP A 75 10.42 3.47 0.32
C ASP A 75 10.47 3.07 -1.14
N ALA A 76 10.41 4.04 -2.03
CA ALA A 76 10.44 3.80 -3.46
C ALA A 76 11.75 4.34 -4.05
N ASP A 77 12.45 3.48 -4.78
CA ASP A 77 13.65 3.84 -5.52
C ASP A 77 13.29 3.96 -6.99
N PHE A 78 13.26 5.19 -7.49
CA PHE A 78 12.98 5.51 -8.89
C PHE A 78 14.23 5.70 -9.73
N ASN A 79 15.40 5.36 -9.21
CA ASN A 79 16.62 5.42 -9.98
C ASN A 79 16.53 4.48 -11.18
N ARG A 80 17.12 4.93 -12.28
CA ARG A 80 17.04 4.22 -13.55
C ARG A 80 17.49 2.77 -13.42
N GLY A 81 16.60 1.84 -13.74
CA GLY A 81 16.81 0.41 -13.64
C GLY A 81 16.52 -0.21 -12.28
N GLN A 82 16.25 0.57 -11.25
CA GLN A 82 15.88 0.05 -9.93
C GLN A 82 14.36 -0.14 -9.82
N ASP A 83 13.58 0.93 -9.82
CA ASP A 83 12.12 0.92 -9.78
C ASP A 83 11.56 -0.06 -8.74
N MET A 84 12.12 -0.03 -7.51
CA MET A 84 11.76 -0.94 -6.44
C MET A 84 11.08 -0.20 -5.30
N ALA A 85 10.05 -0.82 -4.73
CA ALA A 85 9.40 -0.35 -3.51
C ALA A 85 9.62 -1.36 -2.39
N THR A 86 9.94 -0.88 -1.20
CA THR A 86 10.07 -1.67 0.01
C THR A 86 9.09 -1.15 1.06
N PHE A 87 8.61 -2.06 1.90
CA PHE A 87 7.48 -1.79 2.78
C PHE A 87 7.88 -1.97 4.24
N TYR A 88 7.40 -1.06 5.09
CA TYR A 88 7.68 -1.06 6.52
C TYR A 88 6.46 -0.68 7.32
N TYR A 89 6.41 -1.10 8.55
CA TYR A 89 5.44 -0.63 9.52
C TYR A 89 6.09 -0.38 10.87
N ARG A 90 5.42 0.41 11.69
CA ARG A 90 5.86 0.71 13.05
C ARG A 90 4.64 0.90 13.94
N ILE A 91 4.67 0.27 15.12
CA ILE A 91 3.66 0.44 16.15
C ILE A 91 4.25 1.31 17.26
N GLY A 92 3.56 2.40 17.59
CA GLY A 92 4.07 3.36 18.58
C GLY A 92 5.35 4.05 18.14
N LYS A 93 6.28 4.21 19.07
CA LYS A 93 7.58 4.86 18.85
C LYS A 93 8.73 3.85 18.64
N GLY A 94 8.39 2.61 18.30
CA GLY A 94 9.37 1.56 18.08
C GLY A 94 10.16 1.75 16.79
N GLU A 95 10.95 0.75 16.45
CA GLU A 95 11.70 0.74 15.19
C GLU A 95 10.80 0.36 14.02
N TRP A 96 11.19 0.80 12.82
CA TRP A 96 10.56 0.35 11.60
C TRP A 96 10.86 -1.12 11.34
N ILE A 97 9.82 -1.89 11.05
CA ILE A 97 9.92 -3.32 10.76
C ILE A 97 9.58 -3.51 9.28
N SER A 98 10.46 -4.19 8.54
CA SER A 98 10.17 -4.51 7.16
C SER A 98 9.10 -5.59 7.06
N ILE A 99 8.25 -5.49 6.06
CA ILE A 99 7.19 -6.46 5.78
C ILE A 99 7.16 -6.76 4.28
N GLY A 100 6.92 -8.03 3.96
CA GLY A 100 6.81 -8.49 2.59
C GLY A 100 8.16 -8.56 1.89
N LYS A 101 8.11 -8.37 0.58
CA LYS A 101 9.28 -8.40 -0.31
C LYS A 101 9.35 -7.12 -1.11
N PRO A 102 10.54 -6.72 -1.58
CA PRO A 102 10.66 -5.63 -2.53
C PRO A 102 9.78 -5.87 -3.75
N TYR A 103 9.04 -4.85 -4.13
CA TYR A 103 8.11 -4.88 -5.25
C TYR A 103 8.70 -4.11 -6.43
N LYS A 104 8.78 -4.75 -7.59
CA LYS A 104 9.19 -4.10 -8.83
C LYS A 104 8.03 -3.26 -9.36
N MET A 105 8.16 -1.95 -9.29
CA MET A 105 7.19 -1.03 -9.84
C MET A 105 7.22 -1.11 -11.37
N ARG A 106 6.04 -1.19 -11.98
CA ARG A 106 5.89 -1.27 -13.42
C ARG A 106 5.04 -0.13 -13.92
N PHE A 107 5.45 0.42 -15.05
CA PHE A 107 4.65 1.39 -15.79
C PHE A 107 3.99 0.69 -16.97
N ASP A 108 2.66 0.74 -17.03
CA ASP A 108 1.90 0.30 -18.18
C ASP A 108 0.93 1.42 -18.59
N TYR A 109 1.23 2.10 -19.67
CA TYR A 109 0.44 3.23 -20.16
C TYR A 109 -1.01 2.87 -20.50
N ARG A 110 -1.30 1.58 -20.71
CA ARG A 110 -2.67 1.09 -20.98
C ARG A 110 -3.54 1.10 -19.73
N LEU A 111 -2.92 0.98 -18.55
CA LEU A 111 -3.61 0.96 -17.26
C LEU A 111 -3.76 2.35 -16.69
N LEU A 112 -2.69 3.10 -16.65
CA LEU A 112 -2.67 4.44 -16.12
C LEU A 112 -1.55 5.23 -16.79
N PHE A 113 -1.90 6.27 -17.52
CA PHE A 113 -0.93 7.11 -18.22
C PHE A 113 -0.24 8.09 -17.27
N MET A 114 0.22 7.56 -16.14
CA MET A 114 0.97 8.31 -15.13
C MET A 114 1.94 7.36 -14.44
N GLY A 115 3.03 7.90 -13.90
CA GLY A 115 3.95 7.12 -13.10
C GLY A 115 3.32 6.59 -11.82
N THR A 116 4.01 5.71 -11.14
CA THR A 116 3.59 5.19 -9.83
C THR A 116 3.38 6.33 -8.84
N ARG A 117 2.29 6.29 -8.11
CA ARG A 117 1.92 7.27 -7.09
C ARG A 117 1.68 6.59 -5.76
N TYR A 118 1.79 7.35 -4.69
CA TYR A 118 1.34 6.91 -3.39
C TYR A 118 -0.16 7.15 -3.25
N ALA A 119 -0.85 6.18 -2.69
CA ALA A 119 -2.29 6.28 -2.43
C ALA A 119 -2.61 5.83 -1.01
N ILE A 120 -3.44 6.61 -0.34
CA ILE A 120 -4.06 6.24 0.93
C ILE A 120 -5.49 5.82 0.63
N PHE A 121 -5.93 4.71 1.20
CA PHE A 121 -7.27 4.20 0.94
C PHE A 121 -7.98 3.73 2.21
N ASN A 122 -9.30 3.74 2.16
CA ASN A 122 -10.17 3.22 3.21
C ASN A 122 -11.49 2.77 2.57
N TYR A 123 -11.90 1.54 2.84
CA TYR A 123 -13.18 1.03 2.35
C TYR A 123 -13.77 -0.01 3.29
N ALA A 124 -15.09 -0.20 3.20
CA ALA A 124 -15.84 -1.15 4.00
C ALA A 124 -16.19 -2.38 3.15
N THR A 125 -16.11 -3.56 3.76
CA THR A 125 -16.54 -4.81 3.10
C THR A 125 -17.82 -5.38 3.68
N LYS A 126 -18.23 -4.96 4.88
CA LYS A 126 -19.42 -5.47 5.57
C LYS A 126 -20.44 -4.38 5.87
N GLN A 127 -20.03 -3.28 6.49
CA GLN A 127 -20.93 -2.20 6.91
C GLN A 127 -20.25 -0.84 6.75
N SER A 128 -20.99 0.15 6.31
CA SER A 128 -20.49 1.52 6.18
C SER A 128 -20.40 2.24 7.52
N GLY A 129 -19.70 3.38 7.55
CA GLY A 129 -19.64 4.27 8.69
C GLY A 129 -18.39 4.16 9.56
N GLY A 130 -17.51 3.18 9.30
CA GLY A 130 -16.18 3.15 9.89
C GLY A 130 -15.26 4.18 9.25
N TYR A 131 -14.23 4.60 9.95
CA TYR A 131 -13.26 5.55 9.42
C TYR A 131 -11.89 5.38 10.06
N VAL A 132 -10.90 5.97 9.43
CA VAL A 132 -9.53 6.00 9.91
C VAL A 132 -9.04 7.44 9.86
N ASP A 133 -8.49 7.93 10.96
CA ASP A 133 -7.84 9.23 10.99
C ASP A 133 -6.39 9.10 10.53
N VAL A 134 -5.98 9.96 9.62
CA VAL A 134 -4.59 10.11 9.20
C VAL A 134 -4.05 11.33 9.90
N ASP A 135 -3.33 11.13 11.00
CA ASP A 135 -2.82 12.23 11.81
C ASP A 135 -1.62 12.91 11.18
N GLU A 136 -0.84 12.15 10.41
CA GLU A 136 0.38 12.65 9.81
C GLU A 136 0.64 11.92 8.48
N PHE A 137 1.02 12.70 7.48
CA PHE A 137 1.52 12.19 6.20
C PHE A 137 2.85 12.89 5.91
N GLU A 138 3.94 12.12 5.92
CA GLU A 138 5.26 12.62 5.54
C GLU A 138 5.64 12.11 4.16
N TYR A 139 6.09 13.03 3.33
CA TYR A 139 6.72 12.73 2.07
C TYR A 139 8.14 13.29 2.10
N ASP A 140 9.11 12.39 2.21
CA ASP A 140 10.51 12.76 2.21
C ASP A 140 11.15 12.30 0.91
N ARG A 141 11.85 13.21 0.25
CA ARG A 141 12.55 12.94 -0.98
C ARG A 141 14.05 13.08 -0.73
N GLU A 142 14.74 11.94 -0.71
CA GLU A 142 16.18 11.98 -0.73
C GLU A 142 16.67 12.38 -2.12
N GLU A 143 17.22 13.58 -2.21
CA GLU A 143 17.82 14.07 -3.44
C GLU A 143 19.24 13.54 -3.61
N ASN A 144 19.36 12.22 -3.75
CA ASN A 144 20.64 11.59 -4.05
C ASN A 144 20.88 11.41 -5.56
N TRP A 145 20.07 12.05 -6.37
CA TRP A 145 20.31 11.99 -7.80
C TRP A 145 21.24 13.13 -8.19
N VAL A 146 22.44 12.73 -8.53
CA VAL A 146 23.36 13.62 -9.22
C VAL A 146 22.75 13.88 -10.59
N ILE A 147 22.28 15.10 -10.78
CA ILE A 147 21.98 15.56 -12.13
C ILE A 147 23.35 15.70 -12.81
N GLU A 148 23.75 14.70 -13.54
CA GLU A 148 24.84 14.89 -14.49
C GLU A 148 24.35 15.84 -15.57
N LYS A 149 24.87 17.01 -15.50
CA LYS A 149 24.68 17.98 -16.57
C LYS A 149 25.58 17.63 -17.74
#